data_c42357ef00d54681c6f602f454a22b5f
#
_entry.id   c42357ef00d54681c6f602f454a22b5f
#
_cell.length_a   1.000
_cell.length_b   1.000
_cell.length_c   1.000
_cell.angle_alpha   90.00
_cell.angle_beta   90.00
_cell.angle_gamma   90.00
#
_symmetry.space_group_name_H-M   'P 1'
#
loop_
_entity.id
_entity.type
_entity.pdbx_description
1 polymer ?
#
loop_
_entity_poly.entity_id
_entity_poly.type
_entity_poly.pdbx_seq_one_letter_code
_entity_poly.pdbx_strand_id
1 'polypeptide(L)'
;MSLVRSGRDLVRLGLARATARPLPFSVTFILTHRCNFRCDYCEIPERAADEMSAAEFCRAIDELRAAGMARASFSGGEALLRRDALEIIGHAKRVGCFTSMNTNGWRTGHVLDDLAGALDMIVLSLDGPEPVHDLVRRRPGSYARVIAAIERARGLGLAVATITV
;
A
#
# COMPACT_ATOMS: atom_id res chain seq x y z
N MET A 1 16.65 4.62 -6.10
CA MET A 1 15.40 3.86 -6.27
C MET A 1 14.48 4.64 -7.21
N SER A 2 14.16 4.13 -8.40
CA SER A 2 13.30 4.84 -9.36
C SER A 2 11.85 4.75 -8.89
N LEU A 3 11.19 5.89 -8.73
CA LEU A 3 9.77 5.97 -8.37
C LEU A 3 8.82 5.73 -9.56
N VAL A 4 9.38 5.45 -10.73
CA VAL A 4 8.68 5.10 -11.97
C VAL A 4 9.35 3.89 -12.60
N ARG A 5 8.56 3.00 -13.19
CA ARG A 5 9.06 1.77 -13.79
C ARG A 5 9.47 1.92 -15.26
N SER A 6 9.01 2.94 -15.95
CA SER A 6 9.29 3.12 -17.38
C SER A 6 9.65 4.56 -17.75
N GLY A 7 10.51 4.71 -18.76
CA GLY A 7 10.79 6.01 -19.36
C GLY A 7 9.55 6.68 -19.97
N ARG A 8 8.55 5.89 -20.38
CA ARG A 8 7.26 6.39 -20.87
C ARG A 8 6.51 7.19 -19.81
N ASP A 9 6.57 6.76 -18.54
CA ASP A 9 5.92 7.47 -17.44
C ASP A 9 6.59 8.82 -17.14
N LEU A 10 7.92 8.90 -17.31
CA LEU A 10 8.65 10.17 -17.20
C LEU A 10 8.30 11.13 -18.33
N VAL A 11 8.21 10.63 -19.57
CA VAL A 11 7.79 11.44 -20.73
C VAL A 11 6.37 11.96 -20.55
N ARG A 12 5.43 11.11 -20.13
CA ARG A 12 4.04 11.51 -19.82
C ARG A 12 3.99 12.60 -18.77
N LEU A 13 4.75 12.46 -17.69
CA LEU A 13 4.82 13.46 -16.62
C LEU A 13 5.37 14.80 -17.15
N GLY A 14 6.44 14.75 -17.93
CA GLY A 14 7.01 15.94 -18.58
C GLY A 14 6.02 16.65 -19.50
N LEU A 15 5.32 15.90 -20.34
CA LEU A 15 4.29 16.44 -21.25
C LEU A 15 3.10 17.03 -20.48
N ALA A 16 2.59 16.35 -19.45
CA ALA A 16 1.51 16.83 -18.62
C ALA A 16 1.88 18.16 -17.93
N ARG A 17 3.11 18.24 -17.42
CA ARG A 17 3.64 19.48 -16.82
C ARG A 17 3.77 20.61 -17.84
N ALA A 18 4.28 20.33 -19.04
CA ALA A 18 4.46 21.32 -20.10
C ALA A 18 3.13 21.82 -20.68
N THR A 19 2.09 20.99 -20.68
CA THR A 19 0.75 21.32 -21.22
C THR A 19 -0.26 21.74 -20.16
N ALA A 20 0.14 21.80 -18.88
CA ALA A 20 -0.72 22.05 -17.71
C ALA A 20 -1.94 21.10 -17.63
N ARG A 21 -1.83 19.89 -18.19
CA ARG A 21 -2.91 18.87 -18.13
C ARG A 21 -2.82 18.08 -16.83
N PRO A 22 -3.93 17.90 -16.09
CA PRO A 22 -3.95 17.06 -14.90
C PRO A 22 -3.64 15.60 -15.27
N LEU A 23 -2.82 14.95 -14.46
CA LEU A 23 -2.42 13.55 -14.63
C LEU A 23 -2.60 12.82 -13.30
N PRO A 24 -3.36 11.71 -13.22
CA PRO A 24 -3.46 10.90 -12.01
C PRO A 24 -2.19 10.07 -11.79
N PHE A 25 -1.05 10.74 -11.61
CA PHE A 25 0.26 10.09 -11.57
C PHE A 25 0.42 9.08 -10.43
N SER A 26 -0.13 9.40 -9.26
CA SER A 26 -0.09 8.54 -8.07
C SER A 26 -1.48 8.46 -7.46
N VAL A 27 -2.01 7.25 -7.31
CA VAL A 27 -3.34 7.00 -6.75
C VAL A 27 -3.22 6.06 -5.56
N THR A 28 -3.93 6.37 -4.48
CA THR A 28 -4.08 5.50 -3.32
C THR A 28 -5.45 4.83 -3.36
N PHE A 29 -5.45 3.52 -3.38
CA PHE A 29 -6.64 2.68 -3.32
C PHE A 29 -6.90 2.26 -1.86
N ILE A 30 -8.06 2.62 -1.33
CA ILE A 30 -8.53 2.15 -0.03
C ILE A 30 -9.26 0.83 -0.28
N LEU A 31 -8.59 -0.29 0.01
CA LEU A 31 -9.10 -1.61 -0.30
C LEU A 31 -10.23 -2.03 0.64
N THR A 32 -10.16 -1.64 1.91
CA THR A 32 -11.15 -1.97 2.94
C THR A 32 -11.12 -0.97 4.08
N HIS A 33 -12.23 -0.75 4.76
CA HIS A 33 -12.27 -0.02 6.02
C HIS A 33 -12.08 -0.93 7.24
N ARG A 34 -12.12 -2.25 7.06
CA ARG A 34 -11.86 -3.19 8.15
C ARG A 34 -10.42 -3.13 8.60
N CYS A 35 -10.20 -3.18 9.91
CA CYS A 35 -8.88 -3.25 10.52
C CYS A 35 -8.90 -4.19 11.73
N ASN A 36 -7.77 -4.84 11.98
CA ASN A 36 -7.55 -5.67 13.16
C ASN A 36 -6.99 -4.86 14.35
N PHE A 37 -6.80 -3.54 14.19
CA PHE A 37 -6.37 -2.59 15.22
C PHE A 37 -7.45 -1.54 15.49
N ARG A 38 -7.31 -0.85 16.64
CA ARG A 38 -8.14 0.28 17.08
C ARG A 38 -7.21 1.35 17.65
N CYS A 39 -6.37 1.92 16.76
CA CYS A 39 -5.39 2.95 17.15
C CYS A 39 -6.09 4.21 17.65
N ASP A 40 -5.51 4.90 18.63
CA ASP A 40 -6.11 6.06 19.30
C ASP A 40 -6.47 7.22 18.36
N TYR A 41 -5.73 7.35 17.26
CA TYR A 41 -5.88 8.44 16.29
C TYR A 41 -6.72 8.06 15.05
N CYS A 42 -7.22 6.81 14.95
CA CYS A 42 -7.76 6.29 13.70
C CYS A 42 -9.23 5.89 13.82
N GLU A 43 -10.08 6.56 13.04
CA GLU A 43 -11.51 6.29 12.95
C GLU A 43 -11.91 5.39 11.77
N ILE A 44 -10.96 4.98 10.93
CA ILE A 44 -11.26 4.20 9.69
C ILE A 44 -12.08 2.95 9.99
N PRO A 45 -11.76 2.13 11.01
CA PRO A 45 -12.50 0.90 11.27
C PRO A 45 -13.96 1.11 11.74
N GLU A 46 -14.32 2.34 12.09
CA GLU A 46 -15.68 2.71 12.53
C GLU A 46 -16.57 3.17 11.36
N ARG A 47 -15.95 3.39 10.19
CA ARG A 47 -16.64 3.83 8.98
C ARG A 47 -17.21 2.63 8.25
N ALA A 48 -18.54 2.52 8.22
CA ALA A 48 -19.20 1.57 7.33
C ALA A 48 -19.11 2.09 5.88
N ALA A 49 -18.72 1.24 4.96
CA ALA A 49 -18.73 1.53 3.53
C ALA A 49 -18.92 0.26 2.72
N ASP A 50 -19.61 0.39 1.61
CA ASP A 50 -19.63 -0.65 0.58
C ASP A 50 -18.25 -0.76 -0.05
N GLU A 51 -17.71 -1.97 -0.12
CA GLU A 51 -16.40 -2.24 -0.70
C GLU A 51 -16.56 -2.65 -2.17
N MET A 52 -15.77 -2.03 -3.03
CA MET A 52 -15.65 -2.47 -4.42
C MET A 52 -15.17 -3.93 -4.48
N SER A 53 -15.67 -4.70 -5.45
CA SER A 53 -15.15 -6.04 -5.76
C SER A 53 -13.74 -5.97 -6.36
N ALA A 54 -13.02 -7.10 -6.39
CA ALA A 54 -11.73 -7.18 -7.06
C ALA A 54 -11.82 -6.76 -8.53
N ALA A 55 -12.87 -7.19 -9.24
CA ALA A 55 -13.09 -6.84 -10.64
C ALA A 55 -13.27 -5.32 -10.85
N GLU A 56 -13.96 -4.63 -9.94
CA GLU A 56 -14.13 -3.19 -10.01
C GLU A 56 -12.82 -2.45 -9.73
N PHE A 57 -12.02 -2.90 -8.75
CA PHE A 57 -10.68 -2.37 -8.53
C PHE A 57 -9.78 -2.57 -9.76
N CYS A 58 -9.77 -3.76 -10.36
CA CYS A 58 -8.96 -4.01 -11.55
C CYS A 58 -9.36 -3.12 -12.72
N ARG A 59 -10.67 -2.92 -12.98
CA ARG A 59 -11.13 -1.98 -14.03
C ARG A 59 -10.70 -0.55 -13.73
N ALA A 60 -10.86 -0.07 -12.49
CA ALA A 60 -10.43 1.26 -12.09
C ALA A 60 -8.91 1.44 -12.26
N ILE A 61 -8.12 0.42 -11.95
CA ILE A 61 -6.67 0.43 -12.15
C ILE A 61 -6.35 0.55 -13.65
N ASP A 62 -7.03 -0.21 -14.52
CA ASP A 62 -6.81 -0.16 -15.97
C ASP A 62 -7.15 1.23 -16.56
N GLU A 63 -8.30 1.79 -16.18
CA GLU A 63 -8.73 3.12 -16.60
C GLU A 63 -7.75 4.21 -16.15
N LEU A 64 -7.34 4.19 -14.88
CA LEU A 64 -6.38 5.13 -14.33
C LEU A 64 -4.99 4.97 -14.95
N ARG A 65 -4.58 3.72 -15.23
CA ARG A 65 -3.32 3.43 -15.93
C ARG A 65 -3.34 4.00 -17.38
N ALA A 66 -4.45 3.83 -18.10
CA ALA A 66 -4.64 4.43 -19.40
C ALA A 66 -4.60 5.97 -19.34
N ALA A 67 -5.20 6.56 -18.29
CA ALA A 67 -5.16 8.00 -18.03
C ALA A 67 -3.78 8.53 -17.59
N GLY A 68 -2.81 7.64 -17.28
CA GLY A 68 -1.43 8.03 -16.98
C GLY A 68 -0.95 7.73 -15.56
N MET A 69 -1.71 6.98 -14.77
CA MET A 69 -1.25 6.54 -13.46
C MET A 69 0.04 5.72 -13.59
N ALA A 70 1.07 6.12 -12.86
CA ALA A 70 2.35 5.42 -12.80
C ALA A 70 2.55 4.69 -11.46
N ARG A 71 1.86 5.14 -10.40
CA ARG A 71 1.99 4.62 -9.05
C ARG A 71 0.62 4.25 -8.48
N ALA A 72 0.52 3.01 -8.02
CA ALA A 72 -0.63 2.50 -7.27
C ALA A 72 -0.18 2.21 -5.83
N SER A 73 -0.73 2.93 -4.87
CA SER A 73 -0.53 2.69 -3.45
C SER A 73 -1.79 2.04 -2.88
N PHE A 74 -1.62 1.01 -2.08
CA PHE A 74 -2.73 0.29 -1.46
C PHE A 74 -2.76 0.53 0.04
N SER A 75 -3.92 0.86 0.56
CA SER A 75 -4.13 1.21 1.96
C SER A 75 -5.54 0.81 2.40
N GLY A 76 -5.95 1.31 3.55
CA GLY A 76 -7.29 1.11 4.10
C GLY A 76 -7.25 1.15 5.61
N GLY A 77 -8.09 0.33 6.25
CA GLY A 77 -7.87 -0.07 7.62
C GLY A 77 -6.63 -0.97 7.66
N GLU A 78 -6.78 -2.25 7.34
CA GLU A 78 -5.66 -3.16 7.05
C GLU A 78 -5.96 -3.92 5.75
N ALA A 79 -5.22 -3.59 4.69
CA ALA A 79 -5.43 -4.15 3.36
C ALA A 79 -5.35 -5.70 3.34
N LEU A 80 -4.49 -6.29 4.17
CA LEU A 80 -4.29 -7.74 4.27
C LEU A 80 -5.43 -8.49 4.99
N LEU A 81 -6.46 -7.81 5.46
CA LEU A 81 -7.71 -8.45 5.89
C LEU A 81 -8.60 -8.82 4.70
N ARG A 82 -8.36 -8.24 3.55
CA ARG A 82 -9.09 -8.51 2.33
C ARG A 82 -8.47 -9.72 1.61
N ARG A 83 -9.28 -10.73 1.29
CA ARG A 83 -8.80 -12.01 0.72
C ARG A 83 -8.22 -11.86 -0.68
N ASP A 84 -8.78 -10.95 -1.46
CA ASP A 84 -8.40 -10.65 -2.84
C ASP A 84 -7.39 -9.50 -2.98
N ALA A 85 -6.80 -9.04 -1.87
CA ALA A 85 -5.82 -7.96 -1.89
C ALA A 85 -4.62 -8.27 -2.80
N LEU A 86 -4.07 -9.49 -2.75
CA LEU A 86 -2.94 -9.90 -3.59
C LEU A 86 -3.28 -9.92 -5.08
N GLU A 87 -4.52 -10.31 -5.44
CA GLU A 87 -5.02 -10.27 -6.81
C GLU A 87 -5.03 -8.85 -7.35
N ILE A 88 -5.59 -7.91 -6.59
CA ILE A 88 -5.70 -6.48 -6.96
C ILE A 88 -4.32 -5.85 -7.09
N ILE A 89 -3.44 -6.07 -6.10
CA ILE A 89 -2.07 -5.53 -6.09
C ILE A 89 -1.27 -6.11 -7.26
N GLY A 90 -1.36 -7.42 -7.48
CA GLY A 90 -0.71 -8.11 -8.59
C GLY A 90 -1.20 -7.62 -9.95
N HIS A 91 -2.49 -7.27 -10.09
CA HIS A 91 -3.02 -6.66 -11.30
C HIS A 91 -2.34 -5.33 -11.60
N ALA A 92 -2.28 -4.42 -10.63
CA ALA A 92 -1.58 -3.14 -10.80
C ALA A 92 -0.11 -3.30 -11.20
N LYS A 93 0.56 -4.31 -10.63
CA LYS A 93 1.94 -4.66 -10.98
C LYS A 93 2.06 -5.12 -12.43
N ARG A 94 1.16 -6.02 -12.89
CA ARG A 94 1.15 -6.54 -14.26
C ARG A 94 0.92 -5.45 -15.31
N VAL A 95 0.06 -4.47 -15.03
CA VAL A 95 -0.19 -3.34 -15.96
C VAL A 95 0.91 -2.28 -15.90
N GLY A 96 1.97 -2.51 -15.13
CA GLY A 96 3.19 -1.72 -15.13
C GLY A 96 3.20 -0.53 -14.17
N CYS A 97 2.34 -0.51 -13.15
CA CYS A 97 2.43 0.46 -12.07
C CYS A 97 3.61 0.15 -11.13
N PHE A 98 4.21 1.20 -10.57
CA PHE A 98 4.96 1.06 -9.33
C PHE A 98 3.96 0.80 -8.20
N THR A 99 4.12 -0.30 -7.47
CA THR A 99 3.17 -0.74 -6.46
C THR A 99 3.72 -0.57 -5.06
N SER A 100 2.93 0.03 -4.17
CA SER A 100 3.27 0.13 -2.74
C SER A 100 2.05 -0.20 -1.88
N MET A 101 2.28 -0.67 -0.65
CA MET A 101 1.21 -0.98 0.28
C MET A 101 1.56 -0.51 1.69
N ASN A 102 0.58 0.16 2.34
CA ASN A 102 0.65 0.49 3.76
C ASN A 102 0.04 -0.65 4.59
N THR A 103 0.71 -1.03 5.66
CA THR A 103 0.24 -2.08 6.57
C THR A 103 0.70 -1.83 8.00
N ASN A 104 -0.09 -2.31 8.95
CA ASN A 104 0.28 -2.34 10.37
C ASN A 104 1.27 -3.47 10.72
N GLY A 105 1.68 -4.28 9.76
CA GLY A 105 2.69 -5.32 9.94
C GLY A 105 2.22 -6.59 10.66
N TRP A 106 1.01 -6.62 11.22
CA TRP A 106 0.55 -7.75 12.04
C TRP A 106 0.37 -9.06 11.26
N ARG A 107 -0.09 -8.96 10.02
CA ARG A 107 -0.38 -10.13 9.17
C ARG A 107 0.69 -10.45 8.14
N THR A 108 1.75 -9.67 8.08
CA THR A 108 2.79 -9.79 7.03
C THR A 108 3.55 -11.11 7.09
N GLY A 109 3.75 -11.70 8.26
CA GLY A 109 4.57 -12.89 8.44
C GLY A 109 4.17 -14.13 7.59
N HIS A 110 2.92 -14.19 7.12
CA HIS A 110 2.41 -15.31 6.34
C HIS A 110 2.25 -15.01 4.83
N VAL A 111 2.33 -13.73 4.44
CA VAL A 111 2.04 -13.29 3.08
C VAL A 111 3.16 -12.47 2.44
N LEU A 112 4.26 -12.23 3.18
CA LEU A 112 5.37 -11.41 2.67
C LEU A 112 6.04 -12.01 1.44
N ASP A 113 6.14 -13.32 1.34
CA ASP A 113 6.75 -13.98 0.19
C ASP A 113 5.91 -13.75 -1.08
N ASP A 114 4.58 -13.86 -0.96
CA ASP A 114 3.65 -13.58 -2.06
C ASP A 114 3.62 -12.08 -2.41
N LEU A 115 3.67 -11.22 -1.40
CA LEU A 115 3.73 -9.76 -1.57
C LEU A 115 5.02 -9.31 -2.26
N ALA A 116 6.14 -9.96 -2.02
CA ALA A 116 7.42 -9.62 -2.64
C ALA A 116 7.39 -9.69 -4.17
N GLY A 117 6.57 -10.60 -4.73
CA GLY A 117 6.34 -10.68 -6.17
C GLY A 117 5.42 -9.58 -6.73
N ALA A 118 4.55 -9.02 -5.89
CA ALA A 118 3.49 -8.08 -6.28
C ALA A 118 3.81 -6.61 -5.92
N LEU A 119 4.70 -6.35 -4.98
CA LEU A 119 5.07 -5.01 -4.52
C LEU A 119 6.46 -4.57 -5.01
N ASP A 120 6.61 -3.27 -5.21
CA ASP A 120 7.91 -2.59 -5.32
C ASP A 120 8.35 -2.05 -3.95
N MET A 121 7.40 -1.69 -3.08
CA MET A 121 7.68 -1.12 -1.77
C MET A 121 6.60 -1.51 -0.76
N ILE A 122 7.03 -1.84 0.45
CA ILE A 122 6.13 -1.95 1.61
C ILE A 122 6.36 -0.76 2.54
N VAL A 123 5.27 -0.18 3.04
CA VAL A 123 5.28 0.92 4.00
C VAL A 123 4.70 0.39 5.30
N LEU A 124 5.54 0.30 6.32
CA LEU A 124 5.17 -0.23 7.63
C LEU A 124 4.91 0.91 8.62
N SER A 125 3.81 0.80 9.32
CA SER A 125 3.45 1.81 10.33
C SER A 125 4.29 1.61 11.59
N LEU A 126 5.04 2.64 11.99
CA LEU A 126 5.93 2.62 13.16
C LEU A 126 5.91 3.97 13.88
N ASP A 127 5.22 4.05 15.01
CA ASP A 127 4.91 5.32 15.70
C ASP A 127 5.88 5.64 16.85
N GLY A 128 7.06 5.09 16.84
CA GLY A 128 8.10 5.36 17.84
C GLY A 128 8.64 4.11 18.54
N PRO A 129 9.27 4.26 19.71
CA PRO A 129 9.75 3.14 20.51
C PRO A 129 8.62 2.19 20.93
N GLU A 130 8.96 0.95 21.27
CA GLU A 130 8.00 -0.12 21.57
C GLU A 130 6.87 0.30 22.55
N PRO A 131 7.14 0.95 23.71
CA PRO A 131 6.07 1.32 24.62
C PRO A 131 5.08 2.32 24.04
N VAL A 132 5.57 3.27 23.23
CA VAL A 132 4.75 4.29 22.57
C VAL A 132 3.95 3.66 21.44
N HIS A 133 4.61 2.89 20.57
CA HIS A 133 3.96 2.23 19.45
C HIS A 133 2.82 1.30 19.88
N ASP A 134 3.08 0.41 20.82
CA ASP A 134 2.10 -0.56 21.30
C ASP A 134 0.92 0.13 22.01
N LEU A 135 1.20 1.21 22.75
CA LEU A 135 0.19 2.01 23.43
C LEU A 135 -0.77 2.68 22.43
N VAL A 136 -0.24 3.51 21.50
CA VAL A 136 -1.08 4.29 20.58
C VAL A 136 -1.83 3.40 19.57
N ARG A 137 -1.28 2.22 19.29
CA ARG A 137 -1.94 1.22 18.44
C ARG A 137 -2.88 0.29 19.20
N ARG A 138 -2.95 0.40 20.53
CA ARG A 138 -3.73 -0.47 21.42
C ARG A 138 -3.49 -1.94 21.14
N ARG A 139 -2.23 -2.30 20.87
CA ARG A 139 -1.89 -3.66 20.46
C ARG A 139 -0.51 -4.08 20.99
N PRO A 140 -0.44 -4.66 22.20
CA PRO A 140 0.82 -5.18 22.75
C PRO A 140 1.50 -6.15 21.79
N GLY A 141 2.81 -6.01 21.62
CA GLY A 141 3.63 -6.80 20.72
C GLY A 141 3.55 -6.40 19.25
N SER A 142 2.85 -5.31 18.90
CA SER A 142 2.78 -4.83 17.51
C SER A 142 4.14 -4.29 17.04
N TYR A 143 4.89 -3.63 17.90
CA TYR A 143 6.25 -3.16 17.60
C TYR A 143 7.15 -4.29 17.13
N ALA A 144 7.24 -5.36 17.92
CA ALA A 144 8.08 -6.51 17.59
C ALA A 144 7.70 -7.14 16.23
N ARG A 145 6.40 -7.20 15.91
CA ARG A 145 5.92 -7.70 14.60
C ARG A 145 6.29 -6.78 13.45
N VAL A 146 6.23 -5.47 13.63
CA VAL A 146 6.66 -4.50 12.61
C VAL A 146 8.15 -4.63 12.35
N ILE A 147 8.98 -4.73 13.40
CA ILE A 147 10.43 -4.92 13.25
C ILE A 147 10.74 -6.21 12.49
N ALA A 148 10.12 -7.33 12.88
CA ALA A 148 10.29 -8.60 12.17
C ALA A 148 9.83 -8.52 10.69
N ALA A 149 8.74 -7.79 10.41
CA ALA A 149 8.28 -7.57 9.05
C ALA A 149 9.27 -6.73 8.23
N ILE A 150 9.89 -5.71 8.83
CA ILE A 150 10.94 -4.90 8.18
C ILE A 150 12.13 -5.78 7.79
N GLU A 151 12.62 -6.58 8.74
CA GLU A 151 13.77 -7.46 8.51
C GLU A 151 13.47 -8.49 7.41
N ARG A 152 12.30 -9.14 7.48
CA ARG A 152 11.87 -10.11 6.47
C ARG A 152 11.72 -9.48 5.08
N ALA A 153 11.05 -8.33 4.98
CA ALA A 153 10.86 -7.62 3.71
C ALA A 153 12.20 -7.23 3.07
N ARG A 154 13.15 -6.77 3.88
CA ARG A 154 14.52 -6.47 3.41
C ARG A 154 15.24 -7.74 2.93
N GLY A 155 15.09 -8.85 3.65
CA GLY A 155 15.64 -10.14 3.26
C GLY A 155 15.09 -10.65 1.91
N LEU A 156 13.86 -10.25 1.56
CA LEU A 156 13.22 -10.55 0.27
C LEU A 156 13.55 -9.53 -0.84
N GLY A 157 14.38 -8.53 -0.56
CA GLY A 157 14.73 -7.49 -1.52
C GLY A 157 13.65 -6.42 -1.76
N LEU A 158 12.59 -6.39 -0.96
CA LEU A 158 11.59 -5.34 -1.01
C LEU A 158 12.16 -4.01 -0.52
N ALA A 159 11.79 -2.93 -1.20
CA ALA A 159 12.00 -1.61 -0.65
C ALA A 159 11.08 -1.41 0.57
N VAL A 160 11.65 -0.90 1.66
CA VAL A 160 10.93 -0.68 2.92
C VAL A 160 10.94 0.80 3.25
N ALA A 161 9.77 1.31 3.61
CA ALA A 161 9.59 2.62 4.22
C ALA A 161 8.79 2.49 5.52
N THR A 162 8.90 3.46 6.40
CA THR A 162 8.04 3.58 7.58
C THR A 162 7.20 4.84 7.49
N ILE A 163 6.01 4.78 8.08
CA ILE A 163 5.14 5.93 8.28
C ILE A 163 4.83 6.05 9.77
N THR A 164 4.93 7.26 10.29
CA THR A 164 4.70 7.63 11.69
C THR A 164 3.59 8.68 11.74
N VAL A 165 2.73 8.60 12.73
CA VAL A 165 1.67 9.56 13.02
C VAL A 165 2.00 10.34 14.28
#